data_31f4d032cc8c743e68dadb8c3aad19b0
#
_entry.id   31f4d032cc8c743e68dadb8c3aad19b0
#
_cell.length_a   1.000
_cell.length_b   1.000
_cell.length_c   1.000
_cell.angle_alpha   90.00
_cell.angle_beta   90.00
_cell.angle_gamma   90.00
#
_symmetry.space_group_name_H-M   'P 1'
#
loop_
_entity.id
_entity.type
_entity.pdbx_description
1 polymer ?
#
loop_
_entity_poly.entity_id
_entity_poly.type
_entity_poly.pdbx_seq_one_letter_code
_entity_poly.pdbx_strand_id
1 'polypeptide(L)'
;SCVEAARLTGCKNISRIEKIGEHRVRALDWDNLELSTEKTVTEDVTSIGIRAHDFEPLAGEEAKAKKEAGEENLIPVVDPSISEMPFEWYITLSNGLWWKKEKTIHTHDAAGVVPEYLRADPSAILLLKGEL
;
A
#
# COMPACT_ATOMS: atom_id res chain seq x y z
N SER A 1 -4.50 15.66 14.84
CA SER A 1 -3.44 14.66 14.97
C SER A 1 -2.72 14.45 13.65
N CYS A 2 -1.57 13.80 13.69
CA CYS A 2 -0.81 13.49 12.46
C CYS A 2 -1.59 12.53 11.55
N VAL A 3 -2.36 11.63 12.13
CA VAL A 3 -3.19 10.68 11.38
C VAL A 3 -4.28 11.44 10.61
N GLU A 4 -4.95 12.37 11.28
CA GLU A 4 -5.99 13.16 10.66
C GLU A 4 -5.44 14.06 9.55
N ALA A 5 -4.29 14.69 9.78
CA ALA A 5 -3.62 15.50 8.77
C ALA A 5 -3.23 14.66 7.54
N ALA A 6 -2.77 13.43 7.75
CA ALA A 6 -2.42 12.53 6.66
C ALA A 6 -3.63 12.20 5.79
N ARG A 7 -4.80 12.00 6.38
CA ARG A 7 -6.04 11.78 5.63
C ARG A 7 -6.41 12.99 4.79
N LEU A 8 -6.28 14.19 5.36
CA LEU A 8 -6.60 15.43 4.66
C LEU A 8 -5.64 15.72 3.52
N THR A 9 -4.40 15.26 3.60
CA THR A 9 -3.39 15.46 2.56
C THR A 9 -3.36 14.34 1.52
N GLY A 10 -4.42 13.55 1.45
CA GLY A 10 -4.57 12.52 0.40
C GLY A 10 -3.99 11.15 0.72
N CYS A 11 -3.51 10.94 1.95
CA CYS A 11 -3.12 9.62 2.40
C CYS A 11 -4.38 8.84 2.73
N LYS A 12 -4.69 7.82 1.93
CA LYS A 12 -5.97 7.10 2.03
C LYS A 12 -5.89 5.78 2.77
N ASN A 13 -4.79 5.04 2.59
CA ASN A 13 -4.57 3.78 3.28
C ASN A 13 -3.89 4.06 4.61
N ILE A 14 -4.61 3.90 5.71
CA ILE A 14 -4.07 4.11 7.06
C ILE A 14 -4.37 2.90 7.91
N SER A 15 -3.36 2.38 8.60
CA SER A 15 -3.50 1.24 9.50
C SER A 15 -2.78 1.50 10.81
N ARG A 16 -3.38 1.00 11.88
CA ARG A 16 -2.69 0.90 13.17
C ARG A 16 -1.56 -0.12 13.00
N ILE A 17 -0.51 0.03 13.77
CA ILE A 17 0.64 -0.85 13.66
C ILE A 17 1.08 -1.43 15.00
N GLU A 18 1.82 -2.54 14.88
CA GLU A 18 2.69 -3.06 15.92
C GLU A 18 4.11 -2.97 15.38
N LYS A 19 5.01 -2.34 16.14
CA LYS A 19 6.41 -2.28 15.79
C LYS A 19 7.04 -3.66 16.01
N ILE A 20 7.62 -4.23 14.97
CA ILE A 20 8.27 -5.55 15.03
C ILE A 20 9.77 -5.50 14.76
N GLY A 21 10.30 -4.31 14.49
CA GLY A 21 11.73 -4.09 14.28
C GLY A 21 11.99 -2.61 14.10
N GLU A 22 13.24 -2.23 14.02
CA GLU A 22 13.60 -0.82 13.82
C GLU A 22 13.09 -0.28 12.48
N HIS A 23 12.97 -1.14 11.48
CA HIS A 23 12.51 -0.79 10.14
C HIS A 23 11.41 -1.74 9.68
N ARG A 24 10.62 -2.29 10.61
CA ARG A 24 9.53 -3.19 10.27
C ARG A 24 8.33 -2.96 11.15
N VAL A 25 7.17 -3.05 10.53
CA VAL A 25 5.88 -2.92 11.22
C VAL A 25 4.93 -4.02 10.76
N ARG A 26 3.96 -4.33 11.60
CA ARG A 26 2.82 -5.18 11.25
C ARG A 26 1.60 -4.28 11.17
N ALA A 27 0.96 -4.26 10.01
CA ALA A 27 -0.22 -3.44 9.78
C ALA A 27 -1.47 -4.19 10.25
N LEU A 28 -1.97 -3.83 11.41
CA LEU A 28 -3.05 -4.56 12.08
C LEU A 28 -4.38 -4.51 11.33
N ASP A 29 -4.63 -3.43 10.61
CA ASP A 29 -5.88 -3.25 9.87
C ASP A 29 -5.80 -3.77 8.43
N TRP A 30 -4.66 -4.28 8.01
CA TRP A 30 -4.43 -4.88 6.70
C TRP A 30 -4.07 -6.35 6.82
N ASP A 31 -4.82 -7.06 7.66
CA ASP A 31 -4.65 -8.50 7.90
C ASP A 31 -3.24 -8.86 8.36
N ASN A 32 -2.69 -8.02 9.24
CA ASN A 32 -1.37 -8.21 9.84
C ASN A 32 -0.23 -8.24 8.82
N LEU A 33 -0.38 -7.51 7.72
CA LEU A 33 0.65 -7.39 6.69
C LEU A 33 1.91 -6.80 7.29
N GLU A 34 3.05 -7.47 7.06
CA GLU A 34 4.35 -6.98 7.52
C GLU A 34 5.03 -6.17 6.42
N LEU A 35 5.53 -5.01 6.79
CA LEU A 35 6.15 -4.07 5.86
C LEU A 35 7.46 -3.54 6.40
N SER A 36 8.39 -3.30 5.49
CA SER A 36 9.67 -2.66 5.80
C SER A 36 9.59 -1.17 5.51
N THR A 37 10.22 -0.38 6.36
CA THR A 37 10.21 1.08 6.26
C THR A 37 11.62 1.61 6.02
N GLU A 38 11.73 2.73 5.30
CA GLU A 38 12.99 3.40 5.10
C GLU A 38 13.47 4.09 6.37
N LYS A 39 12.54 4.77 7.06
CA LYS A 39 12.86 5.47 8.29
C LYS A 39 12.72 4.55 9.50
N THR A 40 13.46 4.88 10.56
CA THR A 40 13.39 4.13 11.81
C THR A 40 12.01 4.31 12.46
N VAL A 41 11.41 3.20 12.86
CA VAL A 41 10.14 3.19 13.57
C VAL A 41 10.40 3.47 15.04
N THR A 42 10.03 4.67 15.50
CA THR A 42 10.18 5.04 16.91
C THR A 42 8.96 4.58 17.71
N GLU A 43 9.10 4.53 19.04
CA GLU A 43 8.04 3.97 19.90
C GLU A 43 6.75 4.80 19.88
N ASP A 44 6.80 6.05 19.46
CA ASP A 44 5.64 6.93 19.40
C ASP A 44 4.86 6.84 18.08
N VAL A 45 5.32 6.00 17.14
CA VAL A 45 4.58 5.75 15.90
C VAL A 45 3.42 4.81 16.22
N THR A 46 2.19 5.24 15.93
CA THR A 46 0.98 4.48 16.22
C THR A 46 0.31 3.92 14.98
N SER A 47 0.59 4.47 13.82
CA SER A 47 0.00 4.02 12.56
C SER A 47 0.92 4.33 11.40
N ILE A 48 0.58 3.75 10.25
CA ILE A 48 1.26 4.04 9.00
C ILE A 48 0.25 4.45 7.94
N GLY A 49 0.73 5.16 6.93
CA GLY A 49 -0.08 5.53 5.78
C GLY A 49 0.65 5.23 4.49
N ILE A 50 -0.11 4.84 3.47
CA ILE A 50 0.41 4.66 2.12
C ILE A 50 -0.60 5.31 1.18
N ARG A 51 -0.16 6.24 0.36
CA ARG A 51 -1.04 6.87 -0.61
C ARG A 51 -1.49 5.86 -1.65
N ALA A 52 -2.76 5.93 -2.02
CA ALA A 52 -3.37 4.95 -2.93
C ALA A 52 -2.69 4.86 -4.30
N HIS A 53 -2.04 5.93 -4.75
CA HIS A 53 -1.33 5.95 -6.03
C HIS A 53 0.16 5.62 -5.93
N ASP A 54 0.67 5.39 -4.72
CA ASP A 54 2.11 5.14 -4.49
C ASP A 54 2.50 3.66 -4.51
N PHE A 55 1.62 2.80 -4.97
CA PHE A 55 1.97 1.40 -5.19
C PHE A 55 2.47 1.20 -6.62
N GLU A 56 3.45 0.33 -6.77
CA GLU A 56 3.95 -0.10 -8.08
C GLU A 56 3.23 -1.39 -8.47
N PRO A 57 2.46 -1.39 -9.57
CA PRO A 57 1.81 -2.61 -10.05
C PRO A 57 2.82 -3.51 -10.76
N LEU A 58 2.78 -4.80 -10.45
CA LEU A 58 3.74 -5.77 -10.99
C LEU A 58 3.03 -7.02 -11.50
N ALA A 59 3.55 -7.58 -12.59
CA ALA A 59 3.20 -8.92 -13.02
C ALA A 59 3.92 -9.92 -12.11
N GLY A 60 3.44 -11.17 -12.09
CA GLY A 60 4.01 -12.20 -11.22
C GLY A 60 5.50 -12.44 -11.46
N GLU A 61 5.94 -12.40 -12.73
CA GLU A 61 7.34 -12.58 -13.06
C GLU A 61 8.21 -11.43 -12.58
N GLU A 62 7.71 -10.22 -12.67
CA GLU A 62 8.40 -9.03 -12.17
C GLU A 62 8.54 -9.07 -10.66
N ALA A 63 7.47 -9.46 -9.96
CA ALA A 63 7.48 -9.60 -8.50
C ALA A 63 8.49 -10.65 -8.05
N LYS A 64 8.55 -11.77 -8.78
CA LYS A 64 9.50 -12.85 -8.48
C LYS A 64 10.93 -12.37 -8.61
N ALA A 65 11.23 -11.65 -9.70
CA ALA A 65 12.56 -11.10 -9.94
C ALA A 65 12.96 -10.10 -8.86
N LYS A 66 12.04 -9.25 -8.44
CA LYS A 66 12.29 -8.28 -7.39
C LYS A 66 12.52 -8.96 -6.04
N LYS A 67 11.75 -10.00 -5.74
CA LYS A 67 11.94 -10.78 -4.51
C LYS A 67 13.33 -11.44 -4.48
N GLU A 68 13.74 -12.01 -5.60
CA GLU A 68 15.06 -12.63 -5.72
C GLU A 68 16.18 -11.60 -5.58
N ALA A 69 15.93 -10.35 -5.97
CA ALA A 69 16.86 -9.24 -5.80
C ALA A 69 16.87 -8.66 -4.39
N GLY A 70 16.05 -9.19 -3.48
CA GLY A 70 15.98 -8.72 -2.10
C GLY A 70 15.03 -7.55 -1.86
N GLU A 71 14.23 -7.18 -2.84
CA GLU A 71 13.26 -6.11 -2.66
C GLU A 71 12.09 -6.58 -1.79
N GLU A 72 11.62 -5.68 -0.94
CA GLU A 72 10.61 -5.98 0.06
C GLU A 72 9.26 -5.33 -0.28
N ASN A 73 8.27 -5.60 0.57
CA ASN A 73 6.92 -5.02 0.46
C ASN A 73 6.19 -5.41 -0.83
N LEU A 74 6.36 -6.67 -1.22
CA LEU A 74 5.64 -7.26 -2.34
C LEU A 74 4.32 -7.83 -1.82
N ILE A 75 3.21 -7.26 -2.26
CA ILE A 75 1.88 -7.57 -1.75
C ILE A 75 1.08 -8.29 -2.84
N PRO A 76 0.71 -9.56 -2.64
CA PRO A 76 -0.10 -10.26 -3.64
C PRO A 76 -1.50 -9.66 -3.70
N VAL A 77 -2.02 -9.54 -4.92
CA VAL A 77 -3.38 -9.05 -5.16
C VAL A 77 -4.31 -10.25 -5.11
N VAL A 78 -5.08 -10.37 -4.03
CA VAL A 78 -5.97 -11.51 -3.77
C VAL A 78 -7.41 -11.02 -3.72
N ASP A 79 -8.27 -11.67 -4.50
CA ASP A 79 -9.69 -11.37 -4.58
C ASP A 79 -9.99 -9.87 -4.69
N PRO A 80 -9.44 -9.18 -5.70
CA PRO A 80 -9.62 -7.75 -5.81
C PRO A 80 -11.05 -7.35 -6.18
N SER A 81 -11.50 -6.24 -5.61
CA SER A 81 -12.74 -5.57 -6.02
C SER A 81 -12.37 -4.37 -6.87
N ILE A 82 -13.06 -4.16 -7.96
CA ILE A 82 -12.76 -3.09 -8.91
C ILE A 82 -13.92 -2.13 -8.98
N SER A 83 -13.64 -0.83 -8.80
CA SER A 83 -14.61 0.24 -8.97
C SER A 83 -14.14 1.18 -10.05
N GLU A 84 -14.97 1.41 -11.04
CA GLU A 84 -14.66 2.36 -12.11
C GLU A 84 -15.21 3.73 -11.76
N MET A 85 -14.33 4.74 -11.84
CA MET A 85 -14.69 6.14 -11.66
C MET A 85 -14.42 6.89 -12.98
N PRO A 86 -14.88 8.12 -13.15
CA PRO A 86 -14.72 8.82 -14.45
C PRO A 86 -13.29 8.92 -14.97
N PHE A 87 -12.32 9.12 -14.08
CA PHE A 87 -10.93 9.35 -14.50
C PHE A 87 -9.95 8.30 -13.95
N GLU A 88 -10.44 7.34 -13.16
CA GLU A 88 -9.54 6.39 -12.50
C GLU A 88 -10.24 5.09 -12.14
N TRP A 89 -9.43 4.08 -11.83
CA TRP A 89 -9.89 2.80 -11.33
C TRP A 89 -9.46 2.68 -9.87
N TYR A 90 -10.34 2.16 -9.02
CA TYR A 90 -10.02 1.81 -7.65
C TYR A 90 -10.02 0.29 -7.52
N ILE A 91 -8.89 -0.26 -7.11
CA ILE A 91 -8.73 -1.70 -6.89
C ILE A 91 -8.51 -1.93 -5.41
N THR A 92 -9.45 -2.65 -4.76
CA THR A 92 -9.39 -2.94 -3.33
C THR A 92 -9.02 -4.40 -3.14
N LEU A 93 -7.98 -4.66 -2.35
CA LEU A 93 -7.51 -5.99 -2.04
C LEU A 93 -8.30 -6.58 -0.87
N SER A 94 -8.24 -7.91 -0.72
CA SER A 94 -8.96 -8.60 0.36
C SER A 94 -8.51 -8.17 1.76
N ASN A 95 -7.29 -7.67 1.91
CA ASN A 95 -6.79 -7.18 3.21
C ASN A 95 -7.20 -5.73 3.53
N GLY A 96 -7.95 -5.09 2.64
CA GLY A 96 -8.42 -3.72 2.86
C GLY A 96 -7.58 -2.63 2.23
N LEU A 97 -6.39 -2.95 1.73
CA LEU A 97 -5.61 -1.99 0.97
C LEU A 97 -6.29 -1.68 -0.35
N TRP A 98 -6.17 -0.45 -0.81
CA TRP A 98 -6.67 -0.10 -2.12
C TRP A 98 -5.68 0.74 -2.90
N TRP A 99 -5.71 0.56 -4.22
CA TRP A 99 -4.83 1.19 -5.17
C TRP A 99 -5.64 1.99 -6.17
N LYS A 100 -5.16 3.18 -6.49
CA LYS A 100 -5.79 4.08 -7.44
C LYS A 100 -4.95 4.13 -8.71
N LYS A 101 -5.55 3.75 -9.83
CA LYS A 101 -4.89 3.79 -11.13
C LYS A 101 -5.61 4.79 -12.03
N GLU A 102 -4.89 5.76 -12.54
CA GLU A 102 -5.46 6.71 -13.50
C GLU A 102 -5.79 6.00 -14.81
N LYS A 103 -6.90 6.39 -15.43
CA LYS A 103 -7.28 5.87 -16.73
C LYS A 103 -6.37 6.44 -17.80
N THR A 104 -5.97 5.58 -18.74
CA THR A 104 -5.19 5.95 -19.92
C THR A 104 -5.91 5.44 -21.15
N ILE A 105 -5.45 5.85 -22.32
CA ILE A 105 -6.03 5.37 -23.57
C ILE A 105 -5.84 3.86 -23.76
N HIS A 106 -4.98 3.23 -22.97
CA HIS A 106 -4.69 1.81 -23.04
C HIS A 106 -5.44 0.97 -22.01
N THR A 107 -6.16 1.60 -21.08
CA THR A 107 -6.90 0.89 -20.04
C THR A 107 -8.40 0.93 -20.34
N HIS A 108 -8.82 0.07 -21.26
CA HIS A 108 -10.21 0.07 -21.74
C HIS A 108 -11.17 -0.78 -20.92
N ASP A 109 -10.66 -1.74 -20.16
CA ASP A 109 -11.48 -2.61 -19.33
C ASP A 109 -10.80 -2.94 -18.01
N ALA A 110 -11.60 -3.45 -17.07
CA ALA A 110 -11.14 -3.76 -15.72
C ALA A 110 -10.07 -4.86 -15.69
N ALA A 111 -10.18 -5.84 -16.58
CA ALA A 111 -9.25 -6.97 -16.60
C ALA A 111 -7.82 -6.53 -16.91
N GLY A 112 -7.65 -5.52 -17.74
CA GLY A 112 -6.33 -5.00 -18.10
C GLY A 112 -5.70 -4.13 -17.02
N VAL A 113 -6.44 -3.79 -15.97
CA VAL A 113 -5.99 -2.88 -14.92
C VAL A 113 -5.44 -3.63 -13.71
N VAL A 114 -5.91 -4.85 -13.44
CA VAL A 114 -5.59 -5.59 -12.21
C VAL A 114 -4.19 -6.22 -12.30
N PRO A 115 -3.24 -5.77 -11.46
CA PRO A 115 -1.92 -6.41 -11.40
C PRO A 115 -1.97 -7.68 -10.56
N GLU A 116 -0.93 -8.49 -10.65
CA GLU A 116 -0.79 -9.67 -9.80
C GLU A 116 -0.21 -9.32 -8.43
N TYR A 117 0.62 -8.28 -8.38
CA TYR A 117 1.23 -7.78 -7.14
C TYR A 117 1.23 -6.26 -7.13
N LEU A 118 1.22 -5.71 -5.92
CA LEU A 118 1.50 -4.30 -5.67
C LEU A 118 2.75 -4.23 -4.80
N ARG A 119 3.64 -3.32 -5.11
CA ARG A 119 4.81 -3.09 -4.27
C ARG A 119 4.75 -1.70 -3.66
N ALA A 120 5.00 -1.63 -2.36
CA ALA A 120 5.14 -0.35 -1.66
C ALA A 120 6.62 -0.12 -1.39
N ASP A 121 7.21 0.90 -2.03
CA ASP A 121 8.60 1.25 -1.73
C ASP A 121 8.69 1.59 -0.24
N PRO A 122 9.73 1.12 0.49
CA PRO A 122 9.87 1.47 1.90
C PRO A 122 9.81 2.97 2.18
N SER A 123 10.26 3.81 1.24
CA SER A 123 10.20 5.28 1.38
C SER A 123 8.78 5.83 1.25
N ALA A 124 7.86 5.06 0.68
CA ALA A 124 6.48 5.49 0.50
C ALA A 124 5.62 5.26 1.76
N ILE A 125 6.15 4.55 2.74
CA ILE A 125 5.43 4.27 3.98
C ILE A 125 5.59 5.45 4.93
N LEU A 126 4.49 6.11 5.22
CA LEU A 126 4.45 7.26 6.11
C LEU A 126 4.29 6.77 7.55
N LEU A 127 5.19 7.20 8.44
CA LEU A 127 5.12 6.85 9.85
C LEU A 127 4.35 7.96 10.57
N LEU A 128 3.23 7.59 11.17
CA LEU A 128 2.29 8.56 11.77
C LEU A 128 2.28 8.42 13.29
N LYS A 129 2.39 9.55 13.96
CA LYS A 129 2.36 9.65 15.41
C LYS A 129 1.04 10.27 15.82
N GLY A 130 0.58 9.89 17.01
CA GLY A 130 -0.65 10.45 17.56
C GLY A 130 -1.69 9.39 17.85
N GLU A 131 -2.87 9.86 18.28
CA GLU A 131 -3.98 8.99 18.64
C GLU A 131 -4.87 8.69 17.44
N LEU A 132 -5.37 7.49 17.42
CA LEU A 132 -6.37 7.05 16.43
C LEU A 132 -7.77 7.18 17.01
#